data_688281f7bcb836f6e08f9c6162907468
#
_entry.id   688281f7bcb836f6e08f9c6162907468
#
_cell.length_a   1.000
_cell.length_b   1.000
_cell.length_c   1.000
_cell.angle_alpha   90.00
_cell.angle_beta   90.00
_cell.angle_gamma   90.00
#
_symmetry.space_group_name_H-M   'P 1'
#
loop_
_entity.id
_entity.type
_entity.pdbx_description
1 polymer ?
#
loop_
_entity_poly.entity_id
_entity_poly.type
_entity_poly.pdbx_seq_one_letter_code
_entity_poly.pdbx_strand_id
1 'polypeptide(L)'
;MLYHVSNTHNLKVLIPRKSTHGKAYVYAVNNVVTGLLFGAKKDDFDFIVSVNKNGIPEIYECYKNAFETIYKGVSCSVYEVDDAGFLRGVTGWDAEYVSENEAKVLSETIVEDLFTRLCNEEEKGNLLVHKFRDSMKYKAIISNHIVDRIIRSGILDRPNIEERLIKHYGKIIDVLKELISGKYL
;
A
#
# COMPACT_ATOMS: atom_id res chain seq x y z
N MET A 1 7.56 -18.89 -5.64
CA MET A 1 7.43 -17.81 -6.63
C MET A 1 6.82 -16.60 -5.95
N LEU A 2 7.44 -15.44 -6.09
CA LEU A 2 6.96 -14.16 -5.53
C LEU A 2 6.83 -13.12 -6.65
N TYR A 3 6.07 -12.06 -6.38
CA TYR A 3 5.78 -10.97 -7.30
C TYR A 3 6.27 -9.64 -6.74
N HIS A 4 7.08 -8.93 -7.51
CA HIS A 4 7.39 -7.53 -7.29
C HIS A 4 6.67 -6.69 -8.34
N VAL A 5 6.05 -5.58 -7.94
CA VAL A 5 5.35 -4.70 -8.88
C VAL A 5 5.97 -3.31 -8.82
N SER A 6 6.26 -2.74 -9.98
CA SER A 6 6.92 -1.45 -10.12
C SER A 6 6.41 -0.69 -11.33
N ASN A 7 6.41 0.63 -11.24
CA ASN A 7 6.19 1.52 -12.40
C ASN A 7 7.45 1.69 -13.28
N THR A 8 8.54 1.00 -12.95
CA THR A 8 9.74 0.92 -13.79
C THR A 8 9.69 -0.37 -14.58
N HIS A 9 9.83 -0.28 -15.89
CA HIS A 9 9.78 -1.41 -16.82
C HIS A 9 11.18 -1.94 -17.14
N ASN A 10 11.24 -3.16 -17.69
CA ASN A 10 12.45 -3.80 -18.23
C ASN A 10 13.57 -4.07 -17.20
N LEU A 11 13.22 -4.23 -15.93
CA LEU A 11 14.19 -4.61 -14.90
C LEU A 11 14.62 -6.07 -15.11
N LYS A 12 15.93 -6.34 -15.02
CA LYS A 12 16.50 -7.69 -15.07
C LYS A 12 16.91 -8.20 -13.71
N VAL A 13 17.15 -7.25 -12.79
CA VAL A 13 17.54 -7.50 -11.40
C VAL A 13 16.83 -6.47 -10.54
N LEU A 14 16.27 -6.90 -9.42
CA LEU A 14 15.70 -6.02 -8.40
C LEU A 14 16.78 -5.76 -7.36
N ILE A 15 17.04 -4.49 -7.10
CA ILE A 15 18.08 -4.05 -6.15
C ILE A 15 17.41 -3.56 -4.86
N PRO A 16 17.92 -3.94 -3.66
CA PRO A 16 17.41 -3.46 -2.39
C PRO A 16 17.39 -1.92 -2.30
N ARG A 17 16.25 -1.35 -1.91
CA ARG A 17 16.07 0.09 -1.76
C ARG A 17 15.54 0.44 -0.38
N LYS A 18 16.01 1.55 0.18
CA LYS A 18 15.45 2.09 1.43
C LYS A 18 14.00 2.51 1.24
N SER A 19 13.16 2.06 2.14
CA SER A 19 11.75 2.40 2.23
C SER A 19 11.41 2.84 3.66
N THR A 20 10.15 2.84 4.03
CA THR A 20 9.63 3.26 5.35
C THR A 20 10.19 2.45 6.52
N HIS A 21 10.66 1.22 6.27
CA HIS A 21 11.22 0.32 7.30
C HIS A 21 12.70 0.60 7.66
N GLY A 22 13.30 1.64 7.08
CA GLY A 22 14.66 2.11 7.44
C GLY A 22 15.80 1.30 6.82
N LYS A 23 15.66 -0.01 6.65
CA LYS A 23 16.62 -0.88 5.98
C LYS A 23 16.31 -1.01 4.49
N ALA A 24 17.34 -1.27 3.68
CA ALA A 24 17.13 -1.49 2.25
C ALA A 24 16.71 -2.93 1.98
N TYR A 25 15.59 -3.09 1.26
CA TYR A 25 15.06 -4.40 0.87
C TYR A 25 14.58 -4.41 -0.58
N VAL A 26 14.58 -5.59 -1.17
CA VAL A 26 13.69 -5.94 -2.28
C VAL A 26 12.38 -6.44 -1.64
N TYR A 27 11.27 -5.83 -2.00
CA TYR A 27 9.94 -6.20 -1.50
C TYR A 27 9.22 -7.06 -2.53
N ALA A 28 8.54 -8.09 -2.09
CA ALA A 28 7.72 -8.94 -2.93
C ALA A 28 6.51 -9.48 -2.14
N VAL A 29 5.54 -10.01 -2.85
CA VAL A 29 4.33 -10.62 -2.28
C VAL A 29 4.06 -11.97 -2.98
N ASN A 30 3.31 -12.85 -2.33
CA ASN A 30 2.92 -14.15 -2.90
C ASN A 30 1.60 -14.11 -3.70
N ASN A 31 0.89 -12.97 -3.66
CA ASN A 31 -0.35 -12.77 -4.39
C ASN A 31 -0.18 -11.59 -5.36
N VAL A 32 -0.34 -11.85 -6.65
CA VAL A 32 -0.15 -10.84 -7.70
C VAL A 32 -1.09 -9.65 -7.55
N VAL A 33 -2.35 -9.87 -7.13
CA VAL A 33 -3.33 -8.79 -6.94
C VAL A 33 -2.90 -7.88 -5.79
N THR A 34 -2.37 -8.46 -4.71
CA THR A 34 -1.75 -7.68 -3.62
C THR A 34 -0.58 -6.85 -4.16
N GLY A 35 0.25 -7.42 -5.04
CA GLY A 35 1.36 -6.72 -5.69
C GLY A 35 0.89 -5.54 -6.54
N LEU A 36 -0.16 -5.71 -7.33
CA LEU A 36 -0.72 -4.64 -8.18
C LEU A 36 -1.09 -3.38 -7.40
N LEU A 37 -1.47 -3.51 -6.12
CA LEU A 37 -1.77 -2.35 -5.27
C LEU A 37 -0.55 -1.44 -5.01
N PHE A 38 0.66 -1.93 -5.28
CA PHE A 38 1.92 -1.18 -5.18
C PHE A 38 2.47 -0.72 -6.54
N GLY A 39 1.74 -0.97 -7.63
CA GLY A 39 2.13 -0.59 -8.99
C GLY A 39 2.04 0.91 -9.30
N ALA A 40 1.38 1.69 -8.44
CA ALA A 40 1.31 3.14 -8.53
C ALA A 40 2.05 3.81 -7.38
N LYS A 41 2.56 5.02 -7.62
CA LYS A 41 3.08 5.87 -6.55
C LYS A 41 1.89 6.35 -5.71
N LYS A 42 1.89 6.00 -4.46
CA LYS A 42 0.86 6.39 -3.49
C LYS A 42 1.49 6.81 -2.18
N ASP A 43 0.76 7.60 -1.43
CA ASP A 43 1.09 7.93 -0.07
C ASP A 43 0.52 6.86 0.89
N ASP A 44 1.09 6.74 2.09
CA ASP A 44 0.69 5.72 3.08
C ASP A 44 -0.79 5.80 3.50
N PHE A 45 -1.46 6.92 3.16
CA PHE A 45 -2.83 7.24 3.55
C PHE A 45 -3.79 7.50 2.38
N ASP A 46 -3.40 7.09 1.19
CA ASP A 46 -4.38 6.99 0.10
C ASP A 46 -5.33 5.82 0.37
N PHE A 47 -4.78 4.73 0.91
CA PHE A 47 -5.52 3.52 1.26
C PHE A 47 -5.02 2.90 2.55
N ILE A 48 -5.93 2.23 3.26
CA ILE A 48 -5.58 1.15 4.17
C ILE A 48 -5.60 -0.14 3.36
N VAL A 49 -4.49 -0.86 3.36
CA VAL A 49 -4.34 -2.14 2.66
C VAL A 49 -4.29 -3.25 3.70
N SER A 50 -5.11 -4.26 3.52
CA SER A 50 -5.13 -5.47 4.33
C SER A 50 -5.34 -6.71 3.48
N VAL A 51 -5.23 -7.88 4.08
CA VAL A 51 -5.59 -9.17 3.48
C VAL A 51 -6.57 -9.83 4.43
N ASN A 52 -7.73 -10.21 3.93
CA ASN A 52 -8.76 -10.83 4.76
C ASN A 52 -8.43 -12.29 5.08
N LYS A 53 -9.25 -12.92 5.92
CA LYS A 53 -9.08 -14.32 6.36
C LYS A 53 -9.08 -15.35 5.23
N ASN A 54 -9.59 -14.98 4.06
CA ASN A 54 -9.62 -15.84 2.86
C ASN A 54 -8.42 -15.59 1.94
N GLY A 55 -7.46 -14.75 2.34
CA GLY A 55 -6.28 -14.40 1.53
C GLY A 55 -6.57 -13.38 0.43
N ILE A 56 -7.77 -12.78 0.40
CA ILE A 56 -8.14 -11.77 -0.61
C ILE A 56 -7.66 -10.39 -0.11
N PRO A 57 -6.91 -9.64 -0.93
CA PRO A 57 -6.53 -8.27 -0.59
C PRO A 57 -7.75 -7.37 -0.52
N GLU A 58 -7.73 -6.46 0.44
CA GLU A 58 -8.74 -5.44 0.66
C GLU A 58 -8.10 -4.07 0.74
N ILE A 59 -8.75 -3.07 0.14
CA ILE A 59 -8.36 -1.67 0.29
C ILE A 59 -9.55 -0.84 0.76
N TYR A 60 -9.26 0.12 1.64
CA TYR A 60 -10.22 1.11 2.13
C TYR A 60 -9.76 2.47 1.66
N GLU A 61 -10.58 3.17 0.88
CA GLU A 61 -10.28 4.54 0.44
C GLU A 61 -10.26 5.50 1.63
N CYS A 62 -9.16 6.22 1.83
CA CYS A 62 -9.08 7.20 2.92
C CYS A 62 -9.74 8.54 2.57
N TYR A 63 -10.04 8.79 1.30
CA TYR A 63 -10.81 9.92 0.81
C TYR A 63 -11.60 9.52 -0.46
N LYS A 64 -12.55 10.34 -0.86
CA LYS A 64 -13.45 10.06 -1.98
C LYS A 64 -12.67 9.90 -3.30
N ASN A 65 -12.95 8.81 -4.01
CA ASN A 65 -12.35 8.44 -5.31
C ASN A 65 -10.82 8.22 -5.27
N ALA A 66 -10.25 7.87 -4.13
CA ALA A 66 -8.82 7.60 -4.02
C ALA A 66 -8.37 6.51 -5.00
N PHE A 67 -9.18 5.45 -5.18
CA PHE A 67 -8.88 4.33 -6.06
C PHE A 67 -8.70 4.78 -7.53
N GLU A 68 -9.65 5.51 -8.06
CA GLU A 68 -9.54 6.04 -9.41
C GLU A 68 -8.40 7.06 -9.53
N THR A 69 -8.27 7.96 -8.57
CA THR A 69 -7.25 9.03 -8.57
C THR A 69 -5.83 8.48 -8.61
N ILE A 70 -5.57 7.39 -7.90
CA ILE A 70 -4.22 6.84 -7.78
C ILE A 70 -3.86 5.91 -8.93
N TYR A 71 -4.81 5.10 -9.42
CA TYR A 71 -4.49 4.03 -10.37
C TYR A 71 -4.81 4.37 -11.83
N LYS A 72 -5.67 5.35 -12.11
CA LYS A 72 -6.06 5.73 -13.47
C LYS A 72 -4.89 6.34 -14.25
N GLY A 73 -4.67 5.80 -15.47
CA GLY A 73 -3.59 6.25 -16.36
C GLY A 73 -2.20 5.79 -15.92
N VAL A 74 -2.12 4.80 -15.03
CA VAL A 74 -0.86 4.22 -14.59
C VAL A 74 -0.60 2.91 -15.29
N SER A 75 0.61 2.74 -15.84
CA SER A 75 1.16 1.45 -16.25
C SER A 75 2.18 0.95 -15.23
N CYS A 76 2.32 -0.36 -15.13
CA CYS A 76 3.31 -0.99 -14.27
C CYS A 76 3.78 -2.33 -14.84
N SER A 77 4.89 -2.85 -14.31
CA SER A 77 5.35 -4.21 -14.56
C SER A 77 5.21 -5.08 -13.34
N VAL A 78 4.72 -6.28 -13.56
CA VAL A 78 4.73 -7.38 -12.60
C VAL A 78 5.95 -8.25 -12.90
N TYR A 79 6.85 -8.34 -11.93
CA TYR A 79 8.07 -9.15 -12.01
C TYR A 79 7.89 -10.40 -11.17
N GLU A 80 8.08 -11.56 -11.78
CA GLU A 80 8.21 -12.82 -11.06
C GLU A 80 9.66 -13.00 -10.61
N VAL A 81 9.84 -13.39 -9.35
CA VAL A 81 11.14 -13.68 -8.77
C VAL A 81 11.10 -15.01 -8.02
N ASP A 82 12.27 -15.66 -7.90
CA ASP A 82 12.43 -16.81 -7.02
C ASP A 82 12.24 -16.39 -5.57
N ASP A 83 11.68 -17.26 -4.74
CA ASP A 83 11.47 -17.00 -3.30
C ASP A 83 12.70 -17.30 -2.44
N ALA A 84 13.76 -17.88 -3.05
CA ALA A 84 15.01 -18.14 -2.36
C ALA A 84 15.65 -16.84 -1.82
N GLY A 85 15.94 -16.82 -0.53
CA GLY A 85 16.53 -15.66 0.14
C GLY A 85 15.55 -14.55 0.55
N PHE A 86 14.24 -14.74 0.30
CA PHE A 86 13.21 -13.86 0.85
C PHE A 86 12.75 -14.32 2.23
N LEU A 87 12.57 -13.38 3.14
CA LEU A 87 12.10 -13.59 4.51
C LEU A 87 10.69 -13.01 4.66
N ARG A 88 9.82 -13.74 5.34
CA ARG A 88 8.45 -13.32 5.67
C ARG A 88 8.38 -12.75 7.08
N GLY A 89 7.44 -11.83 7.32
CA GLY A 89 7.13 -11.31 8.66
C GLY A 89 8.12 -10.27 9.21
N VAL A 90 9.15 -9.90 8.45
CA VAL A 90 10.19 -8.94 8.88
C VAL A 90 9.61 -7.52 9.04
N THR A 91 8.65 -7.15 8.22
CA THR A 91 8.03 -5.81 8.19
C THR A 91 6.80 -5.69 9.11
N GLY A 92 6.39 -6.81 9.72
CA GLY A 92 5.16 -6.89 10.53
C GLY A 92 3.88 -7.05 9.69
N TRP A 93 4.00 -7.21 8.37
CA TRP A 93 2.90 -7.53 7.46
C TRP A 93 3.12 -8.90 6.80
N ASP A 94 2.27 -9.86 7.13
CA ASP A 94 2.41 -11.26 6.73
C ASP A 94 2.31 -11.51 5.23
N ALA A 95 1.71 -10.60 4.46
CA ALA A 95 1.63 -10.72 3.01
C ALA A 95 2.94 -10.33 2.30
N GLU A 96 3.87 -9.65 3.01
CA GLU A 96 5.09 -9.11 2.47
C GLU A 96 6.29 -10.01 2.72
N TYR A 97 7.10 -10.16 1.69
CA TYR A 97 8.38 -10.85 1.70
C TYR A 97 9.48 -9.85 1.37
N VAL A 98 10.62 -9.94 2.04
CA VAL A 98 11.75 -9.04 1.84
C VAL A 98 13.05 -9.79 1.66
N SER A 99 13.93 -9.27 0.80
CA SER A 99 15.31 -9.74 0.65
C SER A 99 16.29 -8.58 0.82
N GLU A 100 17.37 -8.81 1.56
CA GLU A 100 18.50 -7.87 1.66
C GLU A 100 19.44 -7.96 0.46
N ASN A 101 19.30 -9.01 -0.33
CA ASN A 101 20.08 -9.25 -1.51
C ASN A 101 19.30 -8.88 -2.78
N GLU A 102 20.04 -8.71 -3.87
CA GLU A 102 19.44 -8.58 -5.19
C GLU A 102 18.62 -9.82 -5.55
N ALA A 103 17.52 -9.61 -6.28
CA ALA A 103 16.71 -10.70 -6.79
C ALA A 103 16.68 -10.66 -8.32
N LYS A 104 17.01 -11.81 -8.93
CA LYS A 104 16.95 -11.97 -10.39
C LYS A 104 15.49 -12.03 -10.84
N VAL A 105 15.16 -11.26 -11.85
CA VAL A 105 13.86 -11.33 -12.51
C VAL A 105 13.79 -12.58 -13.39
N LEU A 106 12.75 -13.38 -13.22
CA LEU A 106 12.46 -14.58 -14.00
C LEU A 106 11.58 -14.26 -15.20
N SER A 107 10.54 -13.45 -14.98
CA SER A 107 9.64 -12.99 -16.04
C SER A 107 9.12 -11.59 -15.72
N GLU A 108 8.61 -10.90 -16.73
CA GLU A 108 7.97 -9.60 -16.65
C GLU A 108 6.66 -9.63 -17.42
N THR A 109 5.59 -9.16 -16.78
CA THR A 109 4.30 -8.92 -17.43
C THR A 109 3.97 -7.44 -17.32
N ILE A 110 3.80 -6.76 -18.44
CA ILE A 110 3.41 -5.35 -18.48
C ILE A 110 1.89 -5.24 -18.30
N VAL A 111 1.47 -4.36 -17.41
CA VAL A 111 0.08 -3.96 -17.17
C VAL A 111 -0.05 -2.53 -17.68
N GLU A 112 -0.61 -2.36 -18.86
CA GLU A 112 -0.74 -1.06 -19.54
C GLU A 112 -1.72 -0.11 -18.85
N ASP A 113 -2.79 -0.64 -18.27
CA ASP A 113 -3.79 0.11 -17.52
C ASP A 113 -4.06 -0.60 -16.17
N LEU A 114 -3.42 -0.08 -15.14
CA LEU A 114 -3.50 -0.63 -13.80
C LEU A 114 -4.90 -0.48 -13.20
N PHE A 115 -5.59 0.63 -13.48
CA PHE A 115 -6.94 0.86 -12.97
C PHE A 115 -7.92 -0.17 -13.53
N THR A 116 -7.95 -0.34 -14.86
CA THR A 116 -8.78 -1.35 -15.52
C THR A 116 -8.44 -2.76 -15.04
N ARG A 117 -7.15 -3.08 -14.87
CA ARG A 117 -6.74 -4.38 -14.34
C ARG A 117 -7.27 -4.61 -12.92
N LEU A 118 -7.18 -3.64 -12.03
CA LEU A 118 -7.67 -3.76 -10.65
C LEU A 118 -9.20 -3.84 -10.58
N CYS A 119 -9.93 -3.09 -11.42
CA CYS A 119 -11.39 -3.21 -11.55
C CYS A 119 -11.80 -4.64 -11.97
N ASN A 120 -11.11 -5.22 -12.95
CA ASN A 120 -11.36 -6.60 -13.37
C ASN A 120 -11.08 -7.62 -12.24
N GLU A 121 -10.08 -7.37 -11.38
CA GLU A 121 -9.85 -8.25 -10.22
C GLU A 121 -10.92 -8.06 -9.13
N GLU A 122 -11.45 -6.84 -8.94
CA GLU A 122 -12.61 -6.58 -8.07
C GLU A 122 -13.86 -7.31 -8.56
N GLU A 123 -14.17 -7.23 -9.86
CA GLU A 123 -15.32 -7.92 -10.48
C GLU A 123 -15.23 -9.45 -10.33
N LYS A 124 -14.02 -10.01 -10.37
CA LYS A 124 -13.79 -11.45 -10.14
C LYS A 124 -13.80 -11.85 -8.67
N GLY A 125 -13.89 -10.89 -7.74
CA GLY A 125 -13.83 -11.15 -6.30
C GLY A 125 -12.41 -11.42 -5.78
N ASN A 126 -11.37 -11.14 -6.56
CA ASN A 126 -9.96 -11.29 -6.18
C ASN A 126 -9.41 -10.05 -5.44
N LEU A 127 -10.17 -8.97 -5.40
CA LEU A 127 -9.90 -7.72 -4.70
C LEU A 127 -11.20 -7.21 -4.10
N LEU A 128 -11.14 -6.65 -2.90
CA LEU A 128 -12.25 -5.92 -2.29
C LEU A 128 -11.90 -4.44 -2.18
N VAL A 129 -12.70 -3.57 -2.81
CA VAL A 129 -12.52 -2.12 -2.77
C VAL A 129 -13.63 -1.49 -1.93
N HIS A 130 -13.28 -1.05 -0.73
CA HIS A 130 -14.18 -0.32 0.16
C HIS A 130 -14.11 1.17 -0.17
N LYS A 131 -15.11 1.64 -0.92
CA LYS A 131 -15.21 3.05 -1.32
C LYS A 131 -15.39 3.96 -0.10
N PHE A 132 -14.77 5.14 -0.14
CA PHE A 132 -14.93 6.13 0.90
C PHE A 132 -16.40 6.44 1.16
N ARG A 133 -16.79 6.45 2.43
CA ARG A 133 -18.13 6.80 2.91
C ARG A 133 -18.04 7.85 3.99
N ASP A 134 -18.80 8.91 3.86
CA ASP A 134 -18.93 9.92 4.91
C ASP A 134 -19.92 9.42 6.00
N SER A 135 -19.49 8.43 6.75
CA SER A 135 -20.25 7.85 7.87
C SER A 135 -19.34 7.63 9.07
N MET A 136 -19.89 7.77 10.26
CA MET A 136 -19.17 7.56 11.52
C MET A 136 -18.50 6.18 11.57
N LYS A 137 -19.23 5.13 11.13
CA LYS A 137 -18.70 3.77 11.13
C LYS A 137 -17.48 3.62 10.21
N TYR A 138 -17.51 4.21 9.00
CA TYR A 138 -16.40 4.14 8.07
C TYR A 138 -15.20 4.96 8.57
N LYS A 139 -15.46 6.17 9.07
CA LYS A 139 -14.43 7.02 9.68
C LYS A 139 -13.75 6.34 10.86
N ALA A 140 -14.50 5.60 11.69
CA ALA A 140 -13.92 4.84 12.80
C ALA A 140 -12.97 3.71 12.33
N ILE A 141 -13.30 3.03 11.23
CA ILE A 141 -12.40 2.01 10.64
C ILE A 141 -11.08 2.66 10.20
N ILE A 142 -11.16 3.75 9.43
CA ILE A 142 -9.98 4.50 8.98
C ILE A 142 -9.20 5.03 10.19
N SER A 143 -9.90 5.60 11.17
CA SER A 143 -9.37 6.14 12.41
C SER A 143 -8.47 5.15 13.14
N ASN A 144 -9.01 3.98 13.44
CA ASN A 144 -8.29 2.97 14.21
C ASN A 144 -6.97 2.57 13.53
N HIS A 145 -6.98 2.46 12.20
CA HIS A 145 -5.77 2.12 11.46
C HIS A 145 -4.77 3.27 11.34
N ILE A 146 -5.24 4.50 11.09
CA ILE A 146 -4.37 5.66 10.86
C ILE A 146 -3.84 6.22 12.18
N VAL A 147 -4.71 6.43 13.16
CA VAL A 147 -4.32 7.01 14.47
C VAL A 147 -3.35 6.08 15.18
N ASP A 148 -3.63 4.79 15.22
CA ASP A 148 -2.69 3.80 15.79
C ASP A 148 -1.32 3.87 15.13
N ARG A 149 -1.27 4.03 13.81
CA ARG A 149 -0.02 4.14 13.07
C ARG A 149 0.71 5.45 13.36
N ILE A 150 -0.01 6.56 13.42
CA ILE A 150 0.53 7.88 13.77
C ILE A 150 1.07 7.86 15.20
N ILE A 151 0.31 7.33 16.16
CA ILE A 151 0.73 7.22 17.56
C ILE A 151 2.00 6.36 17.65
N ARG A 152 2.01 5.18 17.04
CA ARG A 152 3.19 4.29 17.04
C ARG A 152 4.41 4.89 16.34
N SER A 153 4.22 5.77 15.38
CA SER A 153 5.34 6.45 14.69
C SER A 153 6.04 7.51 15.52
N GLY A 154 5.45 7.93 16.66
CA GLY A 154 5.95 9.01 17.51
C GLY A 154 6.01 10.36 16.79
N ILE A 155 5.26 10.54 15.71
CA ILE A 155 5.25 11.81 14.96
C ILE A 155 4.58 12.92 15.75
N LEU A 156 3.66 12.57 16.65
CA LEU A 156 2.93 13.52 17.50
C LEU A 156 3.85 14.23 18.49
N ASP A 157 4.93 13.59 18.91
CA ASP A 157 5.91 14.12 19.87
C ASP A 157 7.02 14.95 19.21
N ARG A 158 6.98 15.10 17.88
CA ARG A 158 8.03 15.81 17.15
C ARG A 158 7.70 17.29 16.99
N PRO A 159 8.70 18.18 17.00
CA PRO A 159 8.48 19.60 16.73
C PRO A 159 7.91 19.81 15.32
N ASN A 160 7.12 20.87 15.14
CA ASN A 160 6.46 21.22 13.87
C ASN A 160 5.51 20.14 13.35
N ILE A 161 4.74 19.53 14.26
CA ILE A 161 3.82 18.45 13.94
C ILE A 161 2.82 18.84 12.85
N GLU A 162 2.27 20.04 12.89
CA GLU A 162 1.26 20.49 11.93
C GLU A 162 1.81 20.54 10.50
N GLU A 163 3.01 21.08 10.31
CA GLU A 163 3.69 21.09 9.02
C GLU A 163 3.99 19.67 8.53
N ARG A 164 4.39 18.79 9.43
CA ARG A 164 4.65 17.37 9.11
C ARG A 164 3.37 16.64 8.73
N LEU A 165 2.28 16.86 9.45
CA LEU A 165 0.98 16.29 9.11
C LEU A 165 0.49 16.79 7.76
N ILE A 166 0.58 18.08 7.48
CA ILE A 166 0.21 18.65 6.18
C ILE A 166 1.08 18.05 5.07
N LYS A 167 2.38 17.95 5.28
CA LYS A 167 3.32 17.44 4.30
C LYS A 167 3.08 15.96 3.95
N HIS A 168 2.79 15.12 4.96
CA HIS A 168 2.69 13.68 4.79
C HIS A 168 1.25 13.18 4.64
N TYR A 169 0.27 13.96 5.10
CA TYR A 169 -1.14 13.54 5.18
C TYR A 169 -2.10 14.62 4.65
N GLY A 170 -1.60 15.54 3.81
CA GLY A 170 -2.38 16.71 3.36
C GLY A 170 -3.74 16.38 2.77
N LYS A 171 -3.87 15.26 2.07
CA LYS A 171 -5.14 14.81 1.46
C LYS A 171 -6.21 14.40 2.47
N ILE A 172 -5.81 14.07 3.70
CA ILE A 172 -6.70 13.59 4.77
C ILE A 172 -6.58 14.42 6.04
N ILE A 173 -5.93 15.60 5.95
CA ILE A 173 -5.57 16.39 7.12
C ILE A 173 -6.78 16.77 7.99
N ASP A 174 -7.92 17.07 7.37
CA ASP A 174 -9.13 17.43 8.11
C ASP A 174 -9.67 16.23 8.89
N VAL A 175 -9.69 15.05 8.25
CA VAL A 175 -10.08 13.80 8.91
C VAL A 175 -9.11 13.49 10.06
N LEU A 176 -7.80 13.66 9.85
CA LEU A 176 -6.80 13.44 10.90
C LEU A 176 -6.95 14.40 12.08
N LYS A 177 -7.18 15.69 11.84
CA LYS A 177 -7.40 16.68 12.89
C LYS A 177 -8.63 16.33 13.74
N GLU A 178 -9.72 15.91 13.11
CA GLU A 178 -10.92 15.46 13.80
C GLU A 178 -10.66 14.21 14.65
N LEU A 179 -9.89 13.24 14.11
CA LEU A 179 -9.54 12.00 14.79
C LEU A 179 -8.62 12.22 16.00
N ILE A 180 -7.57 13.03 15.82
CA ILE A 180 -6.61 13.36 16.88
C ILE A 180 -7.30 14.18 18.00
N SER A 181 -8.31 14.99 17.67
CA SER A 181 -9.10 15.73 18.66
C SER A 181 -10.08 14.88 19.48
N GLY A 182 -10.13 13.59 19.25
CA GLY A 182 -11.03 12.67 19.96
C GLY A 182 -12.49 12.72 19.51
N LYS A 183 -12.78 13.40 18.41
CA LYS A 183 -14.15 13.56 17.90
C LYS A 183 -14.78 12.25 17.39
N TYR A 184 -13.96 11.22 17.14
CA TYR A 184 -14.33 9.92 16.58
C TYR A 184 -13.78 8.72 17.36
N LEU A 185 -13.20 8.97 18.54
CA LEU A 185 -12.75 7.91 19.46
C LEU A 185 -13.86 7.54 20.43
#